data_ee7af32292ec844f8221bfbd81333f19
#
_entry.id   ee7af32292ec844f8221bfbd81333f19
#
_cell.length_a   1.000
_cell.length_b   1.000
_cell.length_c   1.000
_cell.angle_alpha   90.00
_cell.angle_beta   90.00
_cell.angle_gamma   90.00
#
_symmetry.space_group_name_H-M   'P 1'
#
loop_
_entity.id
_entity.type
_entity.pdbx_description
1 polymer ?
#
loop_
_entity_poly.entity_id
_entity_poly.type
_entity_poly.pdbx_seq_one_letter_code
_entity_poly.pdbx_strand_id
1 'polypeptide(L)' 'MPKLSTKEQRLIDMDDRIDSYLRGQMTKEEESQFISDCENNIELKERAYITALLAKSLRQKDNEEE' A
#
# COMPACT_ATOMS: atom_id res chain seq x y z
N MET A 1 -17.01 -15.65 15.59
CA MET A 1 -15.80 -15.10 15.02
C MET A 1 -15.35 -13.85 15.74
N PRO A 2 -14.10 -13.79 16.09
CA PRO A 2 -13.62 -12.57 16.75
C PRO A 2 -13.60 -11.41 15.78
N LYS A 3 -13.94 -10.25 16.27
CA LYS A 3 -13.89 -9.04 15.48
C LYS A 3 -12.47 -8.52 15.46
N LEU A 4 -12.07 -8.02 14.32
CA LEU A 4 -10.79 -7.33 14.24
C LEU A 4 -10.87 -6.06 15.06
N SER A 5 -9.76 -5.70 15.70
CA SER A 5 -9.71 -4.45 16.42
C SER A 5 -9.74 -3.30 15.42
N THR A 6 -10.09 -2.11 15.90
CA THR A 6 -10.12 -0.94 15.03
C THR A 6 -8.76 -0.72 14.38
N LYS A 7 -7.70 -0.96 15.13
CA LYS A 7 -6.36 -0.78 14.62
C LYS A 7 -6.05 -1.79 13.50
N GLU A 8 -6.44 -3.02 13.71
CA GLU A 8 -6.21 -4.06 12.70
C GLU A 8 -7.00 -3.77 11.43
N GLN A 9 -8.24 -3.31 11.59
CA GLN A 9 -9.05 -2.97 10.43
C GLN A 9 -8.43 -1.83 9.64
N ARG A 10 -7.88 -0.84 10.33
CA ARG A 10 -7.21 0.27 9.68
C ARG A 10 -6.01 -0.18 8.88
N LEU A 11 -5.22 -1.09 9.45
CA LEU A 11 -4.05 -1.59 8.76
C LEU A 11 -4.42 -2.35 7.50
N ILE A 12 -5.49 -3.14 7.57
CA ILE A 12 -5.98 -3.86 6.40
C ILE A 12 -6.44 -2.89 5.33
N ASP A 13 -7.18 -1.85 5.73
CA ASP A 13 -7.64 -0.85 4.78
C ASP A 13 -6.48 -0.12 4.12
N MET A 14 -5.46 0.21 4.89
CA MET A 14 -4.28 0.85 4.34
C MET A 14 -3.59 -0.05 3.32
N ASP A 15 -3.43 -1.31 3.66
CA ASP A 15 -2.77 -2.25 2.77
C ASP A 15 -3.54 -2.42 1.48
N ASP A 16 -4.88 -2.48 1.57
CA ASP A 16 -5.71 -2.59 0.38
C ASP A 16 -5.51 -1.38 -0.54
N ARG A 17 -5.49 -0.19 0.04
CA ARG A 17 -5.31 1.02 -0.74
C ARG A 17 -3.94 1.05 -1.40
N ILE A 18 -2.92 0.69 -0.63
CA ILE A 18 -1.55 0.67 -1.15
C ILE A 18 -1.44 -0.33 -2.29
N ASP A 19 -2.01 -1.49 -2.12
CA ASP A 19 -1.98 -2.51 -3.15
C ASP A 19 -2.66 -2.04 -4.42
N SER A 20 -3.84 -1.42 -4.30
CA SER A 20 -4.55 -0.89 -5.45
C SER A 20 -3.74 0.18 -6.17
N TYR A 21 -3.08 1.03 -5.39
CA TYR A 21 -2.26 2.08 -5.97
C TYR A 21 -1.10 1.49 -6.76
N LEU A 22 -0.41 0.52 -6.18
CA LEU A 22 0.75 -0.08 -6.82
C LEU A 22 0.38 -0.87 -8.07
N ARG A 23 -0.82 -1.43 -8.09
CA ARG A 23 -1.29 -2.17 -9.26
C ARG A 23 -1.89 -1.27 -10.34
N GLY A 24 -2.00 0.01 -10.05
CA GLY A 24 -2.57 0.93 -11.02
C GLY A 24 -4.07 0.77 -11.18
N GLN A 25 -4.75 0.34 -10.13
CA GLN A 25 -6.18 0.11 -10.19
C GLN A 25 -7.01 1.28 -9.68
N MET A 26 -6.34 2.33 -9.23
CA MET A 26 -7.04 3.51 -8.74
C MET A 26 -7.34 4.47 -9.88
N THR A 27 -8.47 5.16 -9.77
CA THR A 27 -8.76 6.27 -10.67
C THR A 27 -7.85 7.44 -10.32
N LYS A 28 -7.82 8.44 -11.21
CA LYS A 28 -7.00 9.62 -10.94
C LYS A 28 -7.41 10.32 -9.66
N GLU A 29 -8.70 10.37 -9.40
CA GLU A 29 -9.20 11.00 -8.19
C GLU A 29 -8.75 10.23 -6.96
N GLU A 30 -8.82 8.90 -7.04
CA GLU A 30 -8.40 8.07 -5.92
C GLU A 30 -6.91 8.19 -5.68
N GLU A 31 -6.13 8.25 -6.75
CA GLU A 31 -4.70 8.42 -6.63
C GLU A 31 -4.35 9.74 -5.96
N SER A 32 -5.00 10.80 -6.37
CA SER A 32 -4.78 12.12 -5.78
C SER A 32 -5.11 12.10 -4.29
N GLN A 33 -6.22 11.47 -3.94
CA GLN A 33 -6.63 11.37 -2.55
C GLN A 33 -5.61 10.54 -1.77
N PHE A 34 -5.14 9.45 -2.35
CA PHE A 34 -4.17 8.59 -1.70
C PHE A 34 -2.86 9.35 -1.43
N ILE A 35 -2.39 10.07 -2.42
CA ILE A 35 -1.16 10.84 -2.27
C ILE A 35 -1.32 11.91 -1.19
N SER A 36 -2.47 12.58 -1.19
CA SER A 36 -2.74 13.59 -0.19
C SER A 36 -2.78 12.98 1.21
N ASP A 37 -3.41 11.82 1.33
CA ASP A 37 -3.47 11.12 2.60
C ASP A 37 -2.08 10.72 3.07
N CYS A 38 -1.21 10.31 2.16
CA CYS A 38 0.15 9.96 2.51
C CYS A 38 0.91 11.16 3.04
N GLU A 39 0.67 12.32 2.46
CA GLU A 39 1.34 13.54 2.90
C GLU A 39 0.89 13.96 4.29
N ASN A 40 -0.34 13.65 4.64
CA ASN A 40 -0.90 14.03 5.92
C ASN A 40 -0.77 12.93 6.98
N ASN A 41 -0.33 11.75 6.58
CA ASN A 41 -0.26 10.63 7.50
C ASN A 41 1.05 9.89 7.28
N ILE A 42 1.99 10.12 8.18
CA ILE A 42 3.33 9.53 8.06
C ILE A 42 3.27 8.01 8.09
N GLU A 43 2.37 7.47 8.90
CA GLU A 43 2.24 6.01 9.00
C GLU A 43 1.86 5.39 7.67
N LEU A 44 0.89 5.99 6.99
CA LEU A 44 0.47 5.50 5.69
C LEU A 44 1.59 5.63 4.66
N LYS A 45 2.30 6.74 4.71
CA LYS A 45 3.41 6.99 3.80
C LYS A 45 4.50 5.93 3.97
N GLU A 46 4.84 5.63 5.21
CA GLU A 46 5.88 4.65 5.49
C GLU A 46 5.48 3.26 5.05
N ARG A 47 4.24 2.89 5.31
CA ARG A 47 3.76 1.58 4.90
C ARG A 47 3.75 1.45 3.39
N ALA A 48 3.34 2.50 2.70
CA ALA A 48 3.33 2.49 1.25
C ALA A 48 4.75 2.33 0.70
N TYR A 49 5.69 3.03 1.31
CA TYR A 49 7.08 2.95 0.90
C TYR A 49 7.64 1.53 1.08
N ILE A 50 7.41 0.96 2.25
CA ILE A 50 7.91 -0.37 2.56
C ILE A 50 7.27 -1.40 1.62
N THR A 51 5.97 -1.29 1.41
CA THR A 51 5.26 -2.21 0.53
C THR A 51 5.80 -2.13 -0.89
N ALA A 52 6.08 -0.92 -1.37
CA ALA A 52 6.63 -0.74 -2.70
C ALA A 52 8.01 -1.36 -2.82
N LEU A 53 8.83 -1.20 -1.78
CA LEU A 53 10.16 -1.80 -1.78
C LEU A 53 10.10 -3.31 -1.83
N LEU A 54 9.19 -3.90 -1.06
CA LEU A 54 9.04 -5.35 -1.05
C LEU A 54 8.59 -5.86 -2.41
N ALA A 55 7.63 -5.19 -3.02
CA ALA A 55 7.13 -5.59 -4.32
C ALA A 55 8.24 -5.51 -5.36
N LYS A 56 9.03 -4.45 -5.30
CA LYS A 56 10.13 -4.28 -6.23
C LYS A 56 11.21 -5.34 -6.02
N SER A 57 11.47 -5.66 -4.77
CA SER A 57 12.47 -6.66 -4.43
C SER A 57 12.09 -8.02 -4.99
N LEU A 58 10.82 -8.38 -4.87
CA LEU A 58 10.35 -9.65 -5.38
C LEU A 58 10.47 -9.72 -6.90
N ARG A 59 10.17 -8.63 -7.57
CA ARG A 59 10.30 -8.58 -9.02
C ARG A 59 11.74 -8.75 -9.46
N GLN A 60 12.65 -8.09 -8.78
CA GLN A 60 14.06 -8.20 -9.11
C GLN A 60 14.55 -9.61 -8.93
N LYS A 61 14.04 -10.28 -7.92
CA LYS A 61 14.45 -11.65 -7.68
C LYS A 61 14.04 -12.54 -8.84
N ASP A 62 12.86 -12.33 -9.36
CA ASP A 62 12.39 -13.10 -10.49
C ASP A 62 13.27 -12.88 -11.70
N ASN A 63 13.69 -11.65 -11.92
CA ASN A 63 14.54 -11.33 -13.06
C ASN A 63 15.91 -11.97 -12.94
N GLU A 64 16.41 -12.04 -11.74
CA GLU A 64 17.75 -12.57 -11.53
C GLU A 64 17.82 -14.05 -11.76
N GLU A 65 16.71 -14.72 -11.62
CA GLU A 65 16.73 -16.18 -11.78
C GLU A 65 16.92 -16.60 -13.21
N GLU A 66 16.77 -15.70 -14.11
CA GLU A 66 17.05 -16.01 -15.48
C GLU A 66 18.54 -16.18 -15.71
#